data_f13efcec42d66bc4a04b5ae02916e937
#
_entry.id   f13efcec42d66bc4a04b5ae02916e937
#
_cell.length_a   1.000
_cell.length_b   1.000
_cell.length_c   1.000
_cell.angle_alpha   90.00
_cell.angle_beta   90.00
_cell.angle_gamma   90.00
#
_symmetry.space_group_name_H-M   'P 1'
#
loop_
_entity.id
_entity.type
_entity.pdbx_description
1 polymer ?
#
loop_
_entity_poly.entity_id
_entity_poly.type
_entity_poly.pdbx_seq_one_letter_code
_entity_poly.pdbx_strand_id
1 'polypeptide(L)'
;MSNPLCFTATGEGPPLVLLHGFTGDASTLRSLSHALADRFTVYSVDLPGHGRTGHLSDIGLYDFLATVDLLADFFEERNLNAAAVLGYSMGGRLALALSLNYPHLVSQLTLIGASAGLASQSERLARRQADSSLADELLEDGLPAFVDRWMTQPLFASQQGLAADVLAAARQQRLANDPVGLAASLRGAGTGAQPSLWGRLSEISASSLLLVGEQDTKFRRLAMRLSTGLSQ
;
A
#
# COMPACT_ATOMS: atom_id res chain seq x y z
N MET A 1 7.99 -18.37 14.01
CA MET A 1 7.29 -18.80 12.76
C MET A 1 7.87 -17.96 11.64
N SER A 2 7.99 -18.48 10.41
CA SER A 2 8.47 -17.67 9.27
C SER A 2 7.43 -16.61 8.91
N ASN A 3 7.90 -15.45 8.45
CA ASN A 3 7.03 -14.36 7.99
C ASN A 3 6.11 -14.83 6.84
N PRO A 4 4.78 -14.63 6.93
CA PRO A 4 3.82 -15.14 5.95
C PRO A 4 3.79 -14.33 4.64
N LEU A 5 4.46 -13.17 4.56
CA LEU A 5 4.40 -12.32 3.37
C LEU A 5 5.11 -12.97 2.19
N CYS A 6 4.36 -13.19 1.11
CA CYS A 6 4.90 -13.59 -0.18
C CYS A 6 5.52 -12.38 -0.90
N PHE A 7 6.52 -12.65 -1.71
CA PHE A 7 7.20 -11.61 -2.50
C PHE A 7 7.84 -12.19 -3.76
N THR A 8 8.24 -11.31 -4.66
CA THR A 8 9.19 -11.60 -5.74
C THR A 8 10.42 -10.73 -5.54
N ALA A 9 11.60 -11.29 -5.88
CA ALA A 9 12.85 -10.52 -5.92
C ALA A 9 13.41 -10.56 -7.33
N THR A 10 13.91 -9.42 -7.82
CA THR A 10 14.54 -9.32 -9.15
C THR A 10 15.65 -8.28 -9.12
N GLY A 11 16.66 -8.48 -9.97
CA GLY A 11 17.80 -7.57 -10.08
C GLY A 11 18.89 -7.83 -9.04
N GLU A 12 19.95 -7.01 -9.12
CA GLU A 12 21.08 -7.04 -8.22
C GLU A 12 21.46 -5.60 -7.80
N GLY A 13 21.83 -5.42 -6.53
CA GLY A 13 22.20 -4.12 -5.97
C GLY A 13 21.60 -3.86 -4.60
N PRO A 14 21.59 -2.60 -4.13
CA PRO A 14 20.96 -2.21 -2.86
C PRO A 14 19.49 -2.61 -2.81
N PRO A 15 18.96 -2.94 -1.63
CA PRO A 15 17.56 -3.36 -1.50
C PRO A 15 16.57 -2.22 -1.77
N LEU A 16 15.56 -2.49 -2.59
CA LEU A 16 14.38 -1.67 -2.81
C LEU A 16 13.13 -2.49 -2.56
N VAL A 17 12.28 -2.08 -1.63
CA VAL A 17 11.02 -2.76 -1.34
C VAL A 17 9.85 -2.00 -1.96
N LEU A 18 9.01 -2.68 -2.74
CA LEU A 18 7.82 -2.14 -3.37
C LEU A 18 6.56 -2.65 -2.67
N LEU A 19 5.70 -1.72 -2.24
CA LEU A 19 4.42 -1.99 -1.57
C LEU A 19 3.26 -1.48 -2.42
N HIS A 20 2.40 -2.39 -2.85
CA HIS A 20 1.26 -2.09 -3.74
C HIS A 20 0.08 -1.42 -2.99
N GLY A 21 -0.90 -0.94 -3.74
CA GLY A 21 -2.17 -0.41 -3.23
C GLY A 21 -3.24 -1.49 -3.03
N PHE A 22 -4.37 -1.13 -2.40
CA PHE A 22 -5.51 -2.02 -2.23
C PHE A 22 -5.98 -2.61 -3.56
N THR A 23 -6.37 -3.86 -3.57
CA THR A 23 -6.66 -4.73 -4.72
C THR A 23 -5.47 -5.05 -5.64
N GLY A 24 -4.29 -4.48 -5.35
CA GLY A 24 -3.05 -4.81 -6.06
C GLY A 24 -2.41 -6.11 -5.54
N ASP A 25 -1.25 -6.41 -6.08
CA ASP A 25 -0.32 -7.45 -5.64
C ASP A 25 1.11 -7.09 -6.10
N ALA A 26 2.09 -7.95 -5.87
CA ALA A 26 3.47 -7.76 -6.31
C ALA A 26 3.59 -7.49 -7.83
N SER A 27 2.65 -7.99 -8.64
CA SER A 27 2.68 -7.78 -10.10
C SER A 27 2.20 -6.39 -10.53
N THR A 28 1.47 -5.67 -9.68
CA THR A 28 0.97 -4.31 -9.96
C THR A 28 2.10 -3.33 -10.29
N LEU A 29 3.26 -3.50 -9.66
CA LEU A 29 4.44 -2.66 -9.85
C LEU A 29 5.53 -3.34 -10.70
N ARG A 30 5.18 -4.41 -11.46
CA ARG A 30 6.13 -5.21 -12.22
C ARG A 30 6.96 -4.41 -13.22
N SER A 31 6.34 -3.52 -13.98
CA SER A 31 7.05 -2.69 -14.96
C SER A 31 8.09 -1.80 -14.28
N LEU A 32 7.74 -1.25 -13.11
CA LEU A 32 8.67 -0.45 -12.31
C LEU A 32 9.78 -1.33 -11.72
N SER A 33 9.43 -2.50 -11.19
CA SER A 33 10.41 -3.47 -10.68
C SER A 33 11.43 -3.85 -11.73
N HIS A 34 11.00 -4.17 -12.95
CA HIS A 34 11.91 -4.51 -14.05
C HIS A 34 12.77 -3.31 -14.48
N ALA A 35 12.20 -2.10 -14.53
CA ALA A 35 12.94 -0.90 -14.91
C ALA A 35 14.03 -0.49 -13.90
N LEU A 36 13.95 -0.97 -12.67
CA LEU A 36 14.90 -0.68 -11.59
C LEU A 36 15.84 -1.83 -11.27
N ALA A 37 15.66 -3.00 -11.91
CA ALA A 37 16.36 -4.24 -11.59
C ALA A 37 17.88 -4.21 -11.91
N ASP A 38 18.31 -3.34 -12.79
CA ASP A 38 19.76 -3.12 -13.11
C ASP A 38 20.46 -2.25 -12.06
N ARG A 39 19.73 -1.68 -11.11
CA ARG A 39 20.28 -0.76 -10.10
C ARG A 39 19.99 -1.21 -8.67
N PHE A 40 18.98 -2.05 -8.48
CA PHE A 40 18.48 -2.51 -7.18
C PHE A 40 18.15 -3.99 -7.19
N THR A 41 18.29 -4.63 -6.04
CA THR A 41 17.53 -5.84 -5.74
C THR A 41 16.15 -5.44 -5.32
N VAL A 42 15.15 -5.62 -6.20
CA VAL A 42 13.77 -5.15 -5.99
C VAL A 42 12.92 -6.26 -5.39
N TYR A 43 12.42 -6.04 -4.19
CA TYR A 43 11.48 -6.91 -3.47
C TYR A 43 10.05 -6.38 -3.64
N SER A 44 9.25 -7.00 -4.48
CA SER A 44 7.82 -6.67 -4.60
C SER A 44 7.02 -7.57 -3.67
N VAL A 45 6.40 -6.99 -2.64
CA VAL A 45 5.74 -7.71 -1.54
C VAL A 45 4.23 -7.76 -1.76
N ASP A 46 3.65 -8.94 -1.58
CA ASP A 46 2.20 -9.13 -1.48
C ASP A 46 1.75 -8.86 -0.04
N LEU A 47 0.99 -7.78 0.18
CA LEU A 47 0.49 -7.38 1.49
C LEU A 47 -0.58 -8.35 2.03
N PRO A 48 -0.86 -8.40 3.35
CA PRO A 48 -1.90 -9.25 3.90
C PRO A 48 -3.24 -9.10 3.16
N GLY A 49 -3.84 -10.23 2.79
CA GLY A 49 -5.09 -10.27 2.03
C GLY A 49 -4.95 -10.11 0.51
N HIS A 50 -3.73 -9.99 -0.01
CA HIS A 50 -3.49 -9.72 -1.43
C HIS A 50 -2.51 -10.74 -2.04
N GLY A 51 -2.65 -10.92 -3.35
CA GLY A 51 -1.75 -11.76 -4.14
C GLY A 51 -1.55 -13.15 -3.55
N ARG A 52 -0.31 -13.62 -3.50
CA ARG A 52 0.05 -14.95 -2.98
C ARG A 52 0.10 -15.03 -1.45
N THR A 53 0.20 -13.90 -0.74
CA THR A 53 0.01 -13.85 0.70
C THR A 53 -1.43 -14.23 1.06
N GLY A 54 -2.39 -13.82 0.23
CA GLY A 54 -3.78 -14.23 0.33
C GLY A 54 -4.40 -14.01 1.70
N HIS A 55 -5.36 -14.86 2.05
CA HIS A 55 -6.03 -14.84 3.35
C HIS A 55 -5.13 -15.41 4.45
N LEU A 56 -4.90 -14.63 5.50
CA LEU A 56 -4.23 -15.07 6.72
C LEU A 56 -5.28 -15.45 7.77
N SER A 57 -5.10 -16.60 8.42
CA SER A 57 -6.03 -17.10 9.43
C SER A 57 -6.05 -16.25 10.72
N ASP A 58 -4.93 -15.62 11.05
CA ASP A 58 -4.86 -14.67 12.17
C ASP A 58 -5.36 -13.30 11.69
N ILE A 59 -6.60 -12.96 12.06
CA ILE A 59 -7.23 -11.69 11.71
C ILE A 59 -6.51 -10.47 12.31
N GLY A 60 -5.77 -10.64 13.41
CA GLY A 60 -4.99 -9.58 14.05
C GLY A 60 -3.87 -9.04 13.15
N LEU A 61 -3.34 -9.85 12.24
CA LEU A 61 -2.28 -9.45 11.29
C LEU A 61 -2.76 -8.44 10.23
N TYR A 62 -4.07 -8.23 10.10
CA TYR A 62 -4.65 -7.21 9.22
C TYR A 62 -4.75 -5.82 9.87
N ASP A 63 -4.64 -5.71 11.21
CA ASP A 63 -4.59 -4.39 11.85
C ASP A 63 -3.44 -3.56 11.24
N PHE A 64 -3.68 -2.25 11.10
CA PHE A 64 -2.74 -1.36 10.41
C PHE A 64 -1.34 -1.40 11.02
N LEU A 65 -1.24 -1.33 12.35
CA LEU A 65 0.07 -1.37 13.03
C LEU A 65 0.67 -2.79 13.02
N ALA A 66 -0.15 -3.83 13.21
CA ALA A 66 0.32 -5.20 13.10
C ALA A 66 0.84 -5.54 11.68
N THR A 67 0.23 -4.97 10.64
CA THR A 67 0.76 -5.07 9.26
C THR A 67 2.11 -4.35 9.12
N VAL A 68 2.30 -3.22 9.81
CA VAL A 68 3.59 -2.51 9.83
C VAL A 68 4.65 -3.33 10.55
N ASP A 69 4.30 -3.94 11.69
CA ASP A 69 5.21 -4.82 12.45
C ASP A 69 5.58 -6.06 11.62
N LEU A 70 4.60 -6.65 10.92
CA LEU A 70 4.83 -7.77 10.00
C LEU A 70 5.77 -7.41 8.84
N LEU A 71 5.69 -6.17 8.34
CA LEU A 71 6.65 -5.66 7.35
C LEU A 71 8.03 -5.48 7.97
N ALA A 72 8.14 -4.98 9.21
CA ALA A 72 9.42 -4.86 9.90
C ALA A 72 10.09 -6.24 10.07
N ASP A 73 9.35 -7.25 10.52
CA ASP A 73 9.82 -8.63 10.60
C ASP A 73 10.29 -9.16 9.23
N PHE A 74 9.57 -8.81 8.15
CA PHE A 74 9.98 -9.16 6.78
C PHE A 74 11.34 -8.56 6.41
N PHE A 75 11.59 -7.31 6.79
CA PHE A 75 12.89 -6.65 6.55
C PHE A 75 14.00 -7.29 7.37
N GLU A 76 13.76 -7.54 8.65
CA GLU A 76 14.75 -8.12 9.57
C GLU A 76 15.14 -9.54 9.16
N GLU A 77 14.17 -10.41 8.87
CA GLU A 77 14.43 -11.80 8.42
C GLU A 77 15.27 -11.86 7.14
N ARG A 78 15.25 -10.81 6.30
CA ARG A 78 15.99 -10.72 5.04
C ARG A 78 17.20 -9.81 5.09
N ASN A 79 17.52 -9.28 6.27
CA ASN A 79 18.63 -8.34 6.48
C ASN A 79 18.54 -7.09 5.57
N LEU A 80 17.31 -6.57 5.34
CA LEU A 80 17.05 -5.40 4.51
C LEU A 80 17.19 -4.09 5.32
N ASN A 81 18.33 -3.91 6.01
CA ASN A 81 18.60 -2.70 6.77
C ASN A 81 18.82 -1.49 5.85
N ALA A 82 18.31 -0.32 6.25
CA ALA A 82 18.45 0.93 5.51
C ALA A 82 18.03 0.81 4.02
N ALA A 83 16.97 0.04 3.74
CA ALA A 83 16.48 -0.15 2.39
C ALA A 83 15.77 1.11 1.85
N ALA A 84 15.74 1.23 0.51
CA ALA A 84 14.79 2.11 -0.15
C ALA A 84 13.40 1.46 -0.12
N VAL A 85 12.35 2.25 0.16
CA VAL A 85 10.97 1.77 0.18
C VAL A 85 10.12 2.65 -0.72
N LEU A 86 9.39 2.04 -1.65
CA LEU A 86 8.39 2.70 -2.47
C LEU A 86 7.02 2.12 -2.15
N GLY A 87 6.09 2.98 -1.74
CA GLY A 87 4.73 2.58 -1.47
C GLY A 87 3.70 3.34 -2.30
N TYR A 88 2.78 2.59 -2.92
CA TYR A 88 1.65 3.15 -3.64
C TYR A 88 0.37 3.09 -2.80
N SER A 89 -0.31 4.22 -2.62
CA SER A 89 -1.61 4.31 -1.94
C SER A 89 -1.59 3.64 -0.56
N MET A 90 -2.23 2.48 -0.37
CA MET A 90 -2.20 1.68 0.87
C MET A 90 -0.76 1.32 1.26
N GLY A 91 0.04 0.82 0.32
CA GLY A 91 1.46 0.51 0.55
C GLY A 91 2.27 1.75 0.96
N GLY A 92 1.92 2.93 0.43
CA GLY A 92 2.54 4.19 0.84
C GLY A 92 2.18 4.61 2.27
N ARG A 93 0.96 4.33 2.72
CA ARG A 93 0.53 4.56 4.11
C ARG A 93 1.29 3.66 5.10
N LEU A 94 1.46 2.39 4.73
CA LEU A 94 2.25 1.42 5.50
C LEU A 94 3.74 1.78 5.50
N ALA A 95 4.32 2.16 4.35
CA ALA A 95 5.71 2.61 4.24
C ALA A 95 6.00 3.84 5.11
N LEU A 96 5.07 4.79 5.15
CA LEU A 96 5.18 5.98 6.01
C LEU A 96 5.19 5.60 7.49
N ALA A 97 4.31 4.68 7.91
CA ALA A 97 4.27 4.20 9.29
C ALA A 97 5.50 3.34 9.64
N LEU A 98 5.99 2.52 8.70
CA LEU A 98 7.21 1.74 8.86
C LEU A 98 8.42 2.66 9.10
N SER A 99 8.56 3.73 8.31
CA SER A 99 9.67 4.68 8.47
C SER A 99 9.63 5.46 9.79
N LEU A 100 8.45 5.63 10.39
CA LEU A 100 8.27 6.26 11.70
C LEU A 100 8.57 5.31 12.85
N ASN A 101 8.12 4.07 12.76
CA ASN A 101 8.21 3.11 13.87
C ASN A 101 9.54 2.33 13.85
N TYR A 102 10.14 2.18 12.66
CA TYR A 102 11.37 1.41 12.41
C TYR A 102 12.35 2.22 11.55
N PRO A 103 12.82 3.39 12.00
CA PRO A 103 13.61 4.32 11.16
C PRO A 103 14.92 3.72 10.65
N HIS A 104 15.48 2.71 11.33
CA HIS A 104 16.70 2.03 10.91
C HIS A 104 16.52 1.12 9.69
N LEU A 105 15.27 0.73 9.38
CA LEU A 105 14.95 -0.11 8.22
C LEU A 105 14.81 0.68 6.92
N VAL A 106 14.49 1.99 7.00
CA VAL A 106 14.14 2.81 5.83
C VAL A 106 15.11 3.97 5.69
N SER A 107 15.94 3.98 4.65
CA SER A 107 16.84 5.10 4.35
C SER A 107 16.28 6.08 3.32
N GLN A 108 15.46 5.58 2.40
CA GLN A 108 14.78 6.37 1.37
C GLN A 108 13.32 5.97 1.29
N LEU A 109 12.44 6.96 1.21
CA LEU A 109 10.99 6.76 1.20
C LEU A 109 10.36 7.42 -0.03
N THR A 110 9.81 6.62 -0.94
CA THR A 110 9.03 7.13 -2.07
C THR A 110 7.55 6.84 -1.86
N LEU A 111 6.72 7.87 -1.83
CA LEU A 111 5.28 7.78 -1.62
C LEU A 111 4.52 8.18 -2.90
N ILE A 112 3.76 7.27 -3.46
CA ILE A 112 2.90 7.52 -4.62
C ILE A 112 1.44 7.56 -4.18
N GLY A 113 0.79 8.71 -4.24
CA GLY A 113 -0.63 8.86 -3.90
C GLY A 113 -0.98 8.40 -2.49
N ALA A 114 -0.13 8.71 -1.50
CA ALA A 114 -0.31 8.32 -0.11
C ALA A 114 -0.64 9.51 0.81
N SER A 115 -1.05 9.22 2.04
CA SER A 115 -1.37 10.22 3.06
C SER A 115 -0.91 9.78 4.45
N ALA A 116 -0.75 10.74 5.35
CA ALA A 116 -0.50 10.49 6.77
C ALA A 116 -1.78 10.13 7.56
N GLY A 117 -2.82 9.66 6.88
CA GLY A 117 -4.10 9.29 7.48
C GLY A 117 -5.09 10.46 7.64
N LEU A 118 -6.26 10.16 8.18
CA LEU A 118 -7.28 11.15 8.50
C LEU A 118 -6.96 11.80 9.85
N ALA A 119 -6.94 13.14 9.88
CA ALA A 119 -6.54 13.88 11.07
C ALA A 119 -7.61 13.81 12.18
N SER A 120 -8.87 13.93 11.81
CA SER A 120 -10.01 13.92 12.74
C SER A 120 -10.40 12.50 13.16
N GLN A 121 -10.67 12.29 14.45
CA GLN A 121 -11.21 11.03 14.96
C GLN A 121 -12.59 10.72 14.37
N SER A 122 -13.44 11.72 14.21
CA SER A 122 -14.77 11.53 13.62
C SER A 122 -14.69 11.10 12.15
N GLU A 123 -13.77 11.67 11.37
CA GLU A 123 -13.52 11.23 9.99
C GLU A 123 -13.01 9.80 9.95
N ARG A 124 -12.12 9.41 10.87
CA ARG A 124 -11.63 8.02 10.94
C ARG A 124 -12.76 7.04 11.27
N LEU A 125 -13.64 7.39 12.21
CA LEU A 125 -14.78 6.53 12.56
C LEU A 125 -15.76 6.37 11.40
N ALA A 126 -16.14 7.48 10.74
CA ALA A 126 -17.01 7.44 9.57
C ALA A 126 -16.37 6.63 8.41
N ARG A 127 -15.06 6.80 8.22
CA ARG A 127 -14.35 6.05 7.20
C ARG A 127 -14.21 4.55 7.53
N ARG A 128 -13.98 4.18 8.80
CA ARG A 128 -14.03 2.77 9.23
C ARG A 128 -15.35 2.10 8.93
N GLN A 129 -16.44 2.81 9.19
CA GLN A 129 -17.77 2.31 8.88
C GLN A 129 -17.96 2.11 7.38
N ALA A 130 -17.53 3.07 6.55
CA ALA A 130 -17.58 2.95 5.10
C ALA A 130 -16.67 1.83 4.57
N ASP A 131 -15.45 1.67 5.11
CA ASP A 131 -14.56 0.57 4.76
C ASP A 131 -15.15 -0.79 5.15
N SER A 132 -15.85 -0.89 6.31
CA SER A 132 -16.54 -2.11 6.73
C SER A 132 -17.72 -2.44 5.82
N SER A 133 -18.56 -1.46 5.49
CA SER A 133 -19.68 -1.67 4.56
C SER A 133 -19.18 -2.12 3.18
N LEU A 134 -18.08 -1.53 2.69
CA LEU A 134 -17.47 -1.94 1.43
C LEU A 134 -16.92 -3.38 1.49
N ALA A 135 -16.41 -3.80 2.65
CA ALA A 135 -15.96 -5.18 2.86
C ALA A 135 -17.16 -6.17 2.91
N ASP A 136 -18.30 -5.75 3.48
CA ASP A 136 -19.54 -6.55 3.49
C ASP A 136 -20.08 -6.71 2.07
N GLU A 137 -20.16 -5.61 1.29
CA GLU A 137 -20.55 -5.64 -0.13
C GLU A 137 -19.65 -6.58 -0.98
N LEU A 138 -18.33 -6.55 -0.72
CA LEU A 138 -17.39 -7.45 -1.41
C LEU A 138 -17.72 -8.92 -1.16
N LEU A 139 -18.08 -9.27 0.08
CA LEU A 139 -18.39 -10.65 0.46
C LEU A 139 -19.79 -11.08 -0.01
N GLU A 140 -20.76 -10.17 -0.04
CA GLU A 140 -22.14 -10.44 -0.45
C GLU A 140 -22.28 -10.53 -1.97
N ASP A 141 -21.74 -9.55 -2.71
CA ASP A 141 -21.88 -9.46 -4.17
C ASP A 141 -20.82 -10.27 -4.93
N GLY A 142 -19.74 -10.65 -4.23
CA GLY A 142 -18.60 -11.38 -4.78
C GLY A 142 -17.57 -10.49 -5.47
N LEU A 143 -16.37 -11.04 -5.58
CA LEU A 143 -15.19 -10.32 -6.09
C LEU A 143 -15.38 -9.75 -7.52
N PRO A 144 -15.99 -10.43 -8.49
CA PRO A 144 -16.16 -9.87 -9.83
C PRO A 144 -16.98 -8.58 -9.85
N ALA A 145 -18.15 -8.57 -9.19
CA ALA A 145 -19.01 -7.40 -9.12
C ALA A 145 -18.34 -6.25 -8.37
N PHE A 146 -17.64 -6.57 -7.28
CA PHE A 146 -16.85 -5.59 -6.54
C PHE A 146 -15.76 -4.96 -7.42
N VAL A 147 -14.95 -5.76 -8.11
CA VAL A 147 -13.85 -5.27 -8.97
C VAL A 147 -14.38 -4.37 -10.07
N ASP A 148 -15.50 -4.72 -10.69
CA ASP A 148 -16.10 -3.92 -11.75
C ASP A 148 -16.55 -2.54 -11.22
N ARG A 149 -17.20 -2.48 -10.05
CA ARG A 149 -17.56 -1.21 -9.39
C ARG A 149 -16.31 -0.46 -8.89
N TRP A 150 -15.32 -1.18 -8.36
CA TRP A 150 -14.09 -0.56 -7.86
C TRP A 150 -13.33 0.18 -8.95
N MET A 151 -13.20 -0.41 -10.13
CA MET A 151 -12.49 0.20 -11.25
C MET A 151 -13.21 1.41 -11.87
N THR A 152 -14.50 1.62 -11.58
CA THR A 152 -15.26 2.81 -12.03
C THR A 152 -15.21 3.97 -11.02
N GLN A 153 -14.57 3.79 -9.86
CA GLN A 153 -14.45 4.85 -8.86
C GLN A 153 -13.73 6.08 -9.44
N PRO A 154 -14.09 7.30 -8.99
CA PRO A 154 -13.48 8.55 -9.48
C PRO A 154 -11.95 8.59 -9.36
N LEU A 155 -11.40 7.85 -8.41
CA LEU A 155 -9.95 7.73 -8.21
C LEU A 155 -9.24 7.08 -9.41
N PHE A 156 -9.96 6.34 -10.27
CA PHE A 156 -9.44 5.70 -11.49
C PHE A 156 -9.87 6.41 -12.78
N ALA A 157 -10.46 7.62 -12.68
CA ALA A 157 -10.98 8.33 -13.85
C ALA A 157 -9.92 8.54 -14.94
N SER A 158 -8.67 8.83 -14.56
CA SER A 158 -7.55 8.98 -15.50
C SER A 158 -7.16 7.69 -16.22
N GLN A 159 -7.55 6.53 -15.68
CA GLN A 159 -7.26 5.22 -16.29
C GLN A 159 -8.32 4.80 -17.34
N GLN A 160 -9.48 5.43 -17.34
CA GLN A 160 -10.57 5.07 -18.28
C GLN A 160 -10.20 5.26 -19.74
N GLY A 161 -9.20 6.09 -20.05
CA GLY A 161 -8.66 6.30 -21.39
C GLY A 161 -7.56 5.32 -21.81
N LEU A 162 -7.21 4.35 -20.96
CA LEU A 162 -6.19 3.35 -21.30
C LEU A 162 -6.74 2.32 -22.31
N ALA A 163 -5.83 1.67 -23.03
CA ALA A 163 -6.18 0.62 -23.99
C ALA A 163 -6.96 -0.53 -23.30
N ALA A 164 -7.90 -1.14 -24.02
CA ALA A 164 -8.79 -2.15 -23.46
C ALA A 164 -8.06 -3.38 -22.90
N ASP A 165 -6.97 -3.78 -23.52
CA ASP A 165 -6.10 -4.89 -23.06
C ASP A 165 -5.43 -4.56 -21.72
N VAL A 166 -4.99 -3.30 -21.50
CA VAL A 166 -4.42 -2.82 -20.24
C VAL A 166 -5.47 -2.86 -19.12
N LEU A 167 -6.70 -2.38 -19.42
CA LEU A 167 -7.81 -2.43 -18.48
C LEU A 167 -8.22 -3.88 -18.15
N ALA A 168 -8.28 -4.75 -19.16
CA ALA A 168 -8.57 -6.16 -18.98
C ALA A 168 -7.49 -6.86 -18.11
N ALA A 169 -6.22 -6.60 -18.37
CA ALA A 169 -5.12 -7.13 -17.56
C ALA A 169 -5.19 -6.65 -16.11
N ALA A 170 -5.48 -5.36 -15.90
CA ALA A 170 -5.67 -4.78 -14.57
C ALA A 170 -6.88 -5.39 -13.83
N ARG A 171 -7.96 -5.70 -14.55
CA ARG A 171 -9.12 -6.41 -14.01
C ARG A 171 -8.78 -7.84 -13.62
N GLN A 172 -8.12 -8.60 -14.49
CA GLN A 172 -7.72 -9.99 -14.23
C GLN A 172 -6.78 -10.09 -13.00
N GLN A 173 -5.83 -9.18 -12.87
CA GLN A 173 -4.96 -9.12 -11.70
C GLN A 173 -5.76 -8.93 -10.41
N ARG A 174 -6.76 -8.03 -10.39
CA ARG A 174 -7.62 -7.82 -9.22
C ARG A 174 -8.48 -9.04 -8.88
N LEU A 175 -8.97 -9.75 -9.89
CA LEU A 175 -9.76 -10.98 -9.74
C LEU A 175 -8.95 -12.17 -9.22
N ALA A 176 -7.63 -12.11 -9.24
CA ALA A 176 -6.77 -13.15 -8.69
C ALA A 176 -6.62 -13.07 -7.15
N ASN A 177 -7.15 -12.01 -6.51
CA ASN A 177 -7.11 -11.88 -5.06
C ASN A 177 -8.16 -12.76 -4.37
N ASP A 178 -7.94 -13.02 -3.09
CA ASP A 178 -8.90 -13.68 -2.21
C ASP A 178 -9.91 -12.65 -1.64
N PRO A 179 -11.24 -12.85 -1.82
CA PRO A 179 -12.22 -11.88 -1.34
C PRO A 179 -12.27 -11.74 0.18
N VAL A 180 -12.02 -12.83 0.92
CA VAL A 180 -12.00 -12.80 2.40
C VAL A 180 -10.78 -12.02 2.88
N GLY A 181 -9.62 -12.24 2.25
CA GLY A 181 -8.40 -11.50 2.51
C GLY A 181 -8.53 -10.01 2.22
N LEU A 182 -9.13 -9.64 1.06
CA LEU A 182 -9.40 -8.23 0.72
C LEU A 182 -10.35 -7.56 1.72
N ALA A 183 -11.43 -8.24 2.12
CA ALA A 183 -12.37 -7.73 3.11
C ALA A 183 -11.71 -7.52 4.47
N ALA A 184 -10.88 -8.46 4.92
CA ALA A 184 -10.10 -8.33 6.14
C ALA A 184 -9.13 -7.13 6.07
N SER A 185 -8.44 -6.96 4.93
CA SER A 185 -7.54 -5.82 4.69
C SER A 185 -8.27 -4.47 4.72
N LEU A 186 -9.49 -4.37 4.15
CA LEU A 186 -10.32 -3.15 4.26
C LEU A 186 -10.64 -2.79 5.70
N ARG A 187 -11.05 -3.78 6.50
CA ARG A 187 -11.43 -3.56 7.91
C ARG A 187 -10.21 -3.22 8.77
N GLY A 188 -9.09 -3.93 8.58
CA GLY A 188 -7.91 -3.82 9.44
C GLY A 188 -6.93 -2.70 9.03
N ALA A 189 -6.67 -2.53 7.71
CA ALA A 189 -5.71 -1.57 7.17
C ALA A 189 -6.34 -0.53 6.24
N GLY A 190 -7.67 -0.40 6.21
CA GLY A 190 -8.37 0.66 5.50
C GLY A 190 -7.94 2.05 5.96
N THR A 191 -8.31 3.08 5.22
CA THR A 191 -7.91 4.47 5.56
C THR A 191 -8.46 4.93 6.91
N GLY A 192 -9.62 4.39 7.32
CA GLY A 192 -10.20 4.68 8.64
C GLY A 192 -9.47 3.99 9.80
N ALA A 193 -8.80 2.88 9.56
CA ALA A 193 -8.03 2.14 10.56
C ALA A 193 -6.65 2.75 10.84
N GLN A 194 -6.09 3.45 9.84
CA GLN A 194 -4.79 4.11 9.99
C GLN A 194 -4.83 5.19 11.08
N PRO A 195 -3.92 5.17 12.07
CA PRO A 195 -3.76 6.28 13.00
C PRO A 195 -3.30 7.54 12.25
N SER A 196 -3.60 8.71 12.79
CA SER A 196 -3.09 9.97 12.24
C SER A 196 -1.59 10.09 12.50
N LEU A 197 -0.81 10.19 11.43
CA LEU A 197 0.64 10.33 11.50
C LEU A 197 1.10 11.79 11.29
N TRP A 198 0.16 12.72 11.10
CA TRP A 198 0.47 14.13 10.78
C TRP A 198 1.34 14.82 11.82
N GLY A 199 1.19 14.49 13.10
CA GLY A 199 1.98 15.09 14.19
C GLY A 199 3.38 14.49 14.35
N ARG A 200 3.70 13.44 13.60
CA ARG A 200 4.94 12.70 13.71
C ARG A 200 5.85 12.80 12.47
N LEU A 201 5.43 13.51 11.44
CA LEU A 201 6.15 13.56 10.16
C LEU A 201 7.58 14.08 10.30
N SER A 202 7.83 14.99 11.23
CA SER A 202 9.19 15.51 11.52
C SER A 202 10.14 14.48 12.15
N GLU A 203 9.63 13.34 12.61
CA GLU A 203 10.44 12.23 13.14
C GLU A 203 11.07 11.38 12.01
N ILE A 204 10.58 11.55 10.74
CA ILE A 204 11.09 10.78 9.61
C ILE A 204 12.47 11.26 9.22
N SER A 205 13.45 10.38 9.34
CA SER A 205 14.84 10.63 8.96
C SER A 205 15.16 10.21 7.52
N ALA A 206 14.30 9.40 6.92
CA ALA A 206 14.46 8.91 5.54
C ALA A 206 14.32 10.06 4.53
N SER A 207 15.25 10.15 3.56
CA SER A 207 15.08 11.05 2.42
C SER A 207 13.82 10.70 1.66
N SER A 208 12.91 11.67 1.48
CA SER A 208 11.53 11.40 1.05
C SER A 208 11.22 12.01 -0.31
N LEU A 209 10.63 11.21 -1.22
CA LEU A 209 10.10 11.62 -2.52
C LEU A 209 8.59 11.43 -2.56
N LEU A 210 7.85 12.48 -2.90
CA LEU A 210 6.39 12.45 -3.03
C LEU A 210 6.00 12.54 -4.50
N LEU A 211 5.27 11.53 -4.99
CA LEU A 211 4.77 11.46 -6.37
C LEU A 211 3.24 11.47 -6.36
N VAL A 212 2.65 12.31 -7.21
CA VAL A 212 1.20 12.42 -7.37
C VAL A 212 0.84 12.67 -8.83
N GLY A 213 -0.31 12.20 -9.26
CA GLY A 213 -0.84 12.52 -10.59
C GLY A 213 -1.15 14.01 -10.70
N GLU A 214 -0.82 14.63 -11.83
CA GLU A 214 -1.06 16.06 -12.10
C GLU A 214 -2.54 16.44 -11.95
N GLN A 215 -3.44 15.56 -12.36
CA GLN A 215 -4.88 15.76 -12.31
C GLN A 215 -5.51 15.42 -10.95
N ASP A 216 -4.77 14.77 -10.05
CA ASP A 216 -5.26 14.38 -8.73
C ASP A 216 -5.17 15.55 -7.73
N THR A 217 -6.16 16.43 -7.77
CA THR A 217 -6.20 17.61 -6.90
C THR A 217 -6.20 17.28 -5.42
N LYS A 218 -6.79 16.16 -5.04
CA LYS A 218 -6.82 15.70 -3.64
C LYS A 218 -5.43 15.30 -3.17
N PHE A 219 -4.76 14.39 -3.88
CA PHE A 219 -3.44 13.91 -3.46
C PHE A 219 -2.35 14.95 -3.69
N ARG A 220 -2.50 15.90 -4.62
CA ARG A 220 -1.62 17.08 -4.72
C ARG A 220 -1.64 17.91 -3.44
N ARG A 221 -2.83 18.22 -2.89
CA ARG A 221 -2.96 18.95 -1.62
C ARG A 221 -2.37 18.16 -0.45
N LEU A 222 -2.58 16.85 -0.41
CA LEU A 222 -2.02 15.98 0.62
C LEU A 222 -0.49 15.91 0.53
N ALA A 223 0.08 15.80 -0.67
CA ALA A 223 1.52 15.80 -0.87
C ALA A 223 2.17 17.14 -0.45
N MET A 224 1.56 18.27 -0.79
CA MET A 224 2.01 19.58 -0.30
C MET A 224 2.00 19.65 1.23
N ARG A 225 0.95 19.13 1.87
CA ARG A 225 0.88 19.07 3.34
C ARG A 225 1.91 18.08 3.92
N LEU A 226 2.15 16.93 3.28
CA LEU A 226 3.20 16.00 3.68
C LEU A 226 4.58 16.65 3.59
N SER A 227 4.90 17.34 2.48
CA SER A 227 6.20 17.97 2.28
C SER A 227 6.52 19.05 3.30
N THR A 228 5.51 19.74 3.86
CA THR A 228 5.74 20.70 4.94
C THR A 228 5.99 20.06 6.30
N GLY A 229 5.59 18.80 6.48
CA GLY A 229 5.81 18.06 7.74
C GLY A 229 7.06 17.19 7.73
N LEU A 230 7.55 16.82 6.55
CA LEU A 230 8.78 16.05 6.37
C LEU A 230 9.98 17.00 6.48
N SER A 231 10.98 16.63 7.27
CA SER A 231 12.12 17.49 7.57
C SER A 231 13.14 17.61 6.44
N GLN A 232 13.05 16.76 5.39
CA GLN A 232 13.95 16.76 4.21
C GLN A 232 13.27 16.18 2.96
#